data_531cef867ec33773493c307c9ba71d28
#
_entry.id   531cef867ec33773493c307c9ba71d28
#
_cell.length_a   1.000
_cell.length_b   1.000
_cell.length_c   1.000
_cell.angle_alpha   90.00
_cell.angle_beta   90.00
_cell.angle_gamma   90.00
#
_symmetry.space_group_name_H-M   'P 1'
#
loop_
_entity.id
_entity.type
_entity.pdbx_description
1 polymer ?
#
loop_
_entity_poly.entity_id
_entity_poly.type
_entity_poly.pdbx_seq_one_letter_code
_entity_poly.pdbx_strand_id
1 'polypeptide(L)'
;MVIEHADFDGMERLSAVLGAEILSTFDDPTSDVLGSCSHIEEIMIGEDKMIKFSGCQRNEACSIILRGSGNHILDEAERSLHDAICVLVSAVKNHRTIYGGGNAEIRMSLAVEELAKTVEGKQALAIEAFSRALRQLPTIIADNAGYDSAEIVQNLRSSISNGDIESGLNMFTGKVDNMKDLGVTECLRVKE
;
A
#
# COMPACT_ATOMS: atom_id res chain seq x y z
N MET A 1 27.20 5.75 25.92
CA MET A 1 27.27 5.03 24.63
C MET A 1 27.16 6.07 23.53
N VAL A 2 28.00 6.02 22.52
CA VAL A 2 27.95 6.91 21.35
C VAL A 2 27.69 6.04 20.13
N ILE A 3 26.80 6.47 19.25
CA ILE A 3 26.46 5.79 18.01
C ILE A 3 26.90 6.70 16.88
N GLU A 4 27.78 6.21 16.01
CA GLU A 4 28.27 6.93 14.85
C GLU A 4 27.57 6.44 13.58
N HIS A 5 27.55 7.28 12.56
CA HIS A 5 26.97 6.96 11.24
C HIS A 5 25.49 6.53 11.27
N ALA A 6 24.71 7.09 12.21
CA ALA A 6 23.30 6.84 12.27
C ALA A 6 22.58 7.49 11.08
N ASP A 7 21.58 6.78 10.55
CA ASP A 7 20.69 7.27 9.52
C ASP A 7 19.83 8.44 10.03
N PHE A 8 19.70 9.51 9.23
CA PHE A 8 18.95 10.69 9.64
C PHE A 8 17.46 10.40 9.88
N ASP A 9 16.82 9.63 9.00
CA ASP A 9 15.42 9.24 9.13
C ASP A 9 15.18 8.39 10.40
N GLY A 10 16.12 7.52 10.71
CA GLY A 10 16.13 6.73 11.95
C GLY A 10 16.27 7.61 13.19
N MET A 11 17.13 8.62 13.14
CA MET A 11 17.30 9.58 14.22
C MET A 11 16.07 10.45 14.47
N GLU A 12 15.39 10.88 13.41
CA GLU A 12 14.13 11.65 13.53
C GLU A 12 13.04 10.82 14.22
N ARG A 13 12.87 9.56 13.80
CA ARG A 13 11.92 8.63 14.45
C ARG A 13 12.28 8.35 15.91
N LEU A 14 13.57 8.15 16.18
CA LEU A 14 14.06 7.90 17.53
C LEU A 14 13.84 9.11 18.44
N SER A 15 14.10 10.33 17.96
CA SER A 15 13.85 11.57 18.70
C SER A 15 12.37 11.71 19.06
N ALA A 16 11.48 11.44 18.11
CA ALA A 16 10.03 11.50 18.31
C ALA A 16 9.54 10.51 19.39
N VAL A 17 10.09 9.28 19.40
CA VAL A 17 9.70 8.21 20.34
C VAL A 17 10.28 8.45 21.74
N LEU A 18 11.49 8.95 21.83
CA LEU A 18 12.17 9.23 23.10
C LEU A 18 11.75 10.59 23.71
N GLY A 19 11.14 11.48 22.91
CA GLY A 19 10.87 12.85 23.28
C GLY A 19 12.13 13.71 23.35
N ALA A 20 13.16 13.38 22.56
CA ALA A 20 14.40 14.11 22.45
C ALA A 20 14.34 15.13 21.31
N GLU A 21 15.21 16.13 21.32
CA GLU A 21 15.41 17.06 20.21
C GLU A 21 16.71 16.77 19.46
N ILE A 22 16.69 16.95 18.14
CA ILE A 22 17.88 16.85 17.29
C ILE A 22 18.60 18.18 17.35
N LEU A 23 19.80 18.18 17.90
CA LEU A 23 20.62 19.39 18.05
C LEU A 23 21.58 19.53 16.87
N SER A 24 21.79 20.75 16.43
CA SER A 24 22.78 21.10 15.38
C SER A 24 24.13 21.56 15.95
N THR A 25 24.21 21.76 17.25
CA THR A 25 25.40 22.23 17.97
C THR A 25 25.78 21.24 19.05
N PHE A 26 27.07 21.27 19.45
CA PHE A 26 27.62 20.41 20.51
C PHE A 26 27.67 21.17 21.86
N ASP A 27 26.73 22.06 22.10
CA ASP A 27 26.59 22.72 23.39
C ASP A 27 26.08 21.74 24.44
N ASP A 28 26.29 22.05 25.72
CA ASP A 28 25.81 21.22 26.83
C ASP A 28 24.28 21.11 26.77
N PRO A 29 23.72 19.90 26.57
CA PRO A 29 22.28 19.72 26.42
C PRO A 29 21.57 20.03 27.76
N THR A 30 20.51 20.80 27.68
CA THR A 30 19.61 21.02 28.83
C THR A 30 18.71 19.80 29.04
N SER A 31 18.17 19.63 30.24
CA SER A 31 17.27 18.51 30.55
C SER A 31 16.05 18.43 29.65
N ASP A 32 15.65 19.55 29.08
CA ASP A 32 14.43 19.67 28.27
C ASP A 32 14.59 19.09 26.85
N VAL A 33 15.82 19.00 26.36
CA VAL A 33 16.14 18.44 25.04
C VAL A 33 16.50 16.95 25.08
N LEU A 34 16.69 16.42 26.30
CA LEU A 34 17.03 15.01 26.50
C LEU A 34 15.79 14.12 26.46
N GLY A 35 15.84 13.05 25.66
CA GLY A 35 14.84 12.00 25.70
C GLY A 35 14.98 11.04 26.85
N SER A 36 13.97 10.22 27.09
CA SER A 36 13.97 9.21 28.14
C SER A 36 13.52 7.85 27.67
N CYS A 37 14.20 6.81 28.16
CA CYS A 37 13.79 5.42 28.02
C CYS A 37 14.20 4.63 29.25
N SER A 38 13.59 3.47 29.46
CA SER A 38 13.88 2.64 30.62
C SER A 38 15.18 1.85 30.48
N HIS A 39 15.47 1.39 29.26
CA HIS A 39 16.61 0.51 29.00
C HIS A 39 17.12 0.61 27.58
N ILE A 40 18.46 0.65 27.45
CA ILE A 40 19.18 0.61 26.17
C ILE A 40 20.13 -0.58 26.23
N GLU A 41 20.01 -1.49 25.27
CA GLU A 41 20.86 -2.68 25.19
C GLU A 41 21.36 -2.91 23.76
N GLU A 42 22.59 -3.43 23.64
CA GLU A 42 23.11 -3.94 22.41
C GLU A 42 22.70 -5.41 22.28
N ILE A 43 22.03 -5.76 21.19
CA ILE A 43 21.62 -7.11 20.88
C ILE A 43 22.28 -7.58 19.59
N MET A 44 22.63 -8.86 19.50
CA MET A 44 23.09 -9.47 18.27
C MET A 44 21.93 -10.19 17.59
N ILE A 45 21.73 -9.90 16.31
CA ILE A 45 20.74 -10.59 15.46
C ILE A 45 21.47 -11.13 14.25
N GLY A 46 21.77 -12.43 14.25
CA GLY A 46 22.68 -13.02 13.27
C GLY A 46 24.10 -12.55 13.52
N GLU A 47 24.71 -11.94 12.50
CA GLU A 47 26.06 -11.35 12.56
C GLU A 47 26.03 -9.84 12.83
N ASP A 48 24.85 -9.22 12.81
CA ASP A 48 24.69 -7.78 12.95
C ASP A 48 24.41 -7.37 14.42
N LYS A 49 25.01 -6.25 14.82
CA LYS A 49 24.76 -5.62 16.10
C LYS A 49 23.71 -4.55 15.97
N MET A 50 22.71 -4.60 16.82
CA MET A 50 21.61 -3.64 16.86
C MET A 50 21.46 -3.06 18.27
N ILE A 51 20.99 -1.81 18.35
CA ILE A 51 20.71 -1.15 19.60
C ILE A 51 19.21 -1.13 19.81
N LYS A 52 18.77 -1.74 20.90
CA LYS A 52 17.37 -1.79 21.28
C LYS A 52 17.07 -0.78 22.40
N PHE A 53 16.10 0.07 22.15
CA PHE A 53 15.52 1.00 23.10
C PHE A 53 14.21 0.41 23.62
N SER A 54 14.07 0.30 24.94
CA SER A 54 12.88 -0.28 25.58
C SER A 54 12.30 0.67 26.62
N GLY A 55 10.97 0.64 26.77
CA GLY A 55 10.27 1.51 27.70
C GLY A 55 10.42 2.99 27.36
N CYS A 56 10.25 3.31 26.08
CA CYS A 56 10.26 4.68 25.58
C CYS A 56 9.05 5.46 26.09
N GLN A 57 9.16 6.77 26.11
CA GLN A 57 8.09 7.66 26.58
C GLN A 57 6.81 7.55 25.74
N ARG A 58 6.95 7.31 24.44
CA ARG A 58 5.86 7.07 23.50
C ARG A 58 5.98 5.67 22.92
N ASN A 59 4.91 4.89 22.97
CA ASN A 59 4.84 3.55 22.39
C ASN A 59 4.21 3.57 20.98
N GLU A 60 4.50 4.61 20.21
CA GLU A 60 3.87 4.85 18.90
C GLU A 60 4.70 4.30 17.72
N ALA A 61 5.87 3.74 17.98
CA ALA A 61 6.73 3.15 16.95
C ALA A 61 7.24 1.78 17.37
N CYS A 62 7.40 0.91 16.38
CA CYS A 62 8.07 -0.38 16.55
C CYS A 62 8.95 -0.67 15.34
N SER A 63 9.95 -1.52 15.52
CA SER A 63 10.79 -2.03 14.44
C SER A 63 10.42 -3.48 14.15
N ILE A 64 10.26 -3.81 12.87
CA ILE A 64 10.01 -5.17 12.41
C ILE A 64 11.28 -5.68 11.75
N ILE A 65 11.87 -6.74 12.30
CA ILE A 65 13.11 -7.32 11.80
C ILE A 65 12.76 -8.55 10.96
N LEU A 66 13.06 -8.48 9.66
CA LEU A 66 12.90 -9.59 8.74
C LEU A 66 14.17 -10.44 8.72
N ARG A 67 14.03 -11.75 8.85
CA ARG A 67 15.13 -12.72 8.82
C ARG A 67 14.84 -13.80 7.79
N GLY A 68 15.83 -14.12 6.99
CA GLY A 68 15.71 -15.15 5.95
C GLY A 68 17.06 -15.60 5.42
N SER A 69 17.07 -16.69 4.66
CA SER A 69 18.26 -17.30 4.12
C SER A 69 18.78 -16.67 2.84
N GLY A 70 18.01 -15.78 2.20
CA GLY A 70 18.37 -15.17 0.93
C GLY A 70 17.83 -13.75 0.82
N ASN A 71 18.66 -12.84 0.30
CA ASN A 71 18.31 -11.43 0.13
C ASN A 71 17.06 -11.24 -0.74
N HIS A 72 16.90 -12.04 -1.79
CA HIS A 72 15.76 -11.93 -2.69
C HIS A 72 14.41 -12.17 -1.99
N ILE A 73 14.37 -13.13 -1.06
CA ILE A 73 13.17 -13.41 -0.25
C ILE A 73 12.93 -12.29 0.75
N LEU A 74 14.00 -11.73 1.32
CA LEU A 74 13.90 -10.61 2.26
C LEU A 74 13.41 -9.34 1.58
N ASP A 75 13.92 -9.03 0.38
CA ASP A 75 13.52 -7.87 -0.41
C ASP A 75 12.02 -7.96 -0.79
N GLU A 76 11.54 -9.16 -1.14
CA GLU A 76 10.13 -9.37 -1.46
C GLU A 76 9.23 -9.29 -0.22
N ALA A 77 9.70 -9.81 0.91
CA ALA A 77 8.99 -9.70 2.19
C ALA A 77 8.90 -8.25 2.66
N GLU A 78 9.97 -7.46 2.52
CA GLU A 78 10.00 -6.03 2.82
C GLU A 78 8.99 -5.27 1.95
N ARG A 79 8.99 -5.52 0.65
CA ARG A 79 8.06 -4.90 -0.30
C ARG A 79 6.61 -5.21 0.05
N SER A 80 6.30 -6.47 0.30
CA SER A 80 4.95 -6.90 0.68
C SER A 80 4.49 -6.27 2.00
N LEU A 81 5.38 -6.17 2.98
CA LEU A 81 5.10 -5.52 4.25
C LEU A 81 4.89 -4.01 4.08
N HIS A 82 5.71 -3.37 3.27
CA HIS A 82 5.57 -1.95 2.94
C HIS A 82 4.21 -1.66 2.30
N ASP A 83 3.79 -2.46 1.33
CA ASP A 83 2.49 -2.33 0.67
C ASP A 83 1.34 -2.49 1.66
N ALA A 84 1.41 -3.47 2.55
CA ALA A 84 0.42 -3.68 3.60
C ALA A 84 0.31 -2.46 4.54
N ILE A 85 1.45 -1.88 4.95
CA ILE A 85 1.49 -0.67 5.78
C ILE A 85 0.88 0.52 5.02
N CYS A 86 1.19 0.70 3.74
CA CYS A 86 0.63 1.77 2.91
C CYS A 86 -0.90 1.68 2.80
N VAL A 87 -1.44 0.47 2.67
CA VAL A 87 -2.89 0.23 2.67
C VAL A 87 -3.51 0.63 4.01
N LEU A 88 -2.89 0.23 5.13
CA LEU A 88 -3.37 0.61 6.47
C LEU A 88 -3.35 2.14 6.67
N VAL A 89 -2.27 2.81 6.26
CA VAL A 89 -2.19 4.28 6.31
C VAL A 89 -3.30 4.93 5.49
N SER A 90 -3.57 4.40 4.31
CA SER A 90 -4.65 4.89 3.44
C SER A 90 -6.03 4.66 4.07
N ALA A 91 -6.26 3.50 4.68
CA ALA A 91 -7.50 3.16 5.37
C ALA A 91 -7.76 4.04 6.61
N VAL A 92 -6.71 4.38 7.37
CA VAL A 92 -6.83 5.30 8.51
C VAL A 92 -7.17 6.72 8.06
N LYS A 93 -6.63 7.17 6.94
CA LYS A 93 -6.90 8.51 6.39
C LYS A 93 -8.29 8.63 5.76
N ASN A 94 -8.79 7.55 5.16
CA ASN A 94 -10.12 7.50 4.55
C ASN A 94 -10.72 6.10 4.75
N HIS A 95 -11.72 6.00 5.63
CA HIS A 95 -12.33 4.73 6.04
C HIS A 95 -13.27 4.11 4.99
N ARG A 96 -13.40 4.73 3.82
CA ARG A 96 -14.25 4.20 2.74
C ARG A 96 -13.49 3.13 1.96
N THR A 97 -14.16 2.00 1.74
CA THR A 97 -13.66 0.89 0.94
C THR A 97 -14.56 0.63 -0.26
N ILE A 98 -13.97 0.05 -1.28
CA ILE A 98 -14.63 -0.39 -2.51
C ILE A 98 -14.23 -1.84 -2.79
N TYR A 99 -14.93 -2.51 -3.69
CA TYR A 99 -14.56 -3.84 -4.13
C TYR A 99 -13.33 -3.79 -5.05
N GLY A 100 -12.41 -4.72 -4.83
CA GLY A 100 -11.21 -4.90 -5.65
C GLY A 100 -11.45 -5.78 -6.88
N GLY A 101 -10.38 -6.42 -7.36
CA GLY A 101 -10.46 -7.32 -8.52
C GLY A 101 -10.82 -6.62 -9.82
N GLY A 102 -10.47 -5.35 -10.00
CA GLY A 102 -10.79 -4.57 -11.19
C GLY A 102 -12.25 -4.09 -11.28
N ASN A 103 -13.06 -4.29 -10.22
CA ASN A 103 -14.46 -3.84 -10.19
C ASN A 103 -14.58 -2.34 -10.41
N ALA A 104 -13.81 -1.54 -9.63
CA ALA A 104 -13.87 -0.08 -9.70
C ALA A 104 -13.49 0.44 -11.10
N GLU A 105 -12.43 -0.09 -11.69
CA GLU A 105 -11.94 0.30 -13.01
C GLU A 105 -12.98 0.02 -14.10
N ILE A 106 -13.62 -1.14 -14.08
CA ILE A 106 -14.66 -1.47 -15.05
C ILE A 106 -15.88 -0.59 -14.86
N ARG A 107 -16.32 -0.33 -13.64
CA ARG A 107 -17.44 0.59 -13.36
C ARG A 107 -17.16 2.00 -13.83
N MET A 108 -15.96 2.51 -13.54
CA MET A 108 -15.53 3.83 -14.04
C MET A 108 -15.47 3.84 -15.57
N SER A 109 -14.92 2.79 -16.19
CA SER A 109 -14.87 2.62 -17.64
C SER A 109 -16.25 2.69 -18.28
N LEU A 110 -17.24 1.99 -17.72
CA LEU A 110 -18.63 2.02 -18.21
C LEU A 110 -19.25 3.41 -18.09
N ALA A 111 -19.06 4.10 -16.96
CA ALA A 111 -19.56 5.46 -16.77
C ALA A 111 -18.93 6.46 -17.76
N VAL A 112 -17.63 6.32 -18.03
CA VAL A 112 -16.90 7.13 -19.01
C VAL A 112 -17.39 6.84 -20.44
N GLU A 113 -17.71 5.58 -20.78
CA GLU A 113 -18.29 5.22 -22.08
C GLU A 113 -19.68 5.85 -22.29
N GLU A 114 -20.52 5.86 -21.24
CA GLU A 114 -21.81 6.54 -21.33
C GLU A 114 -21.65 8.05 -21.54
N LEU A 115 -20.68 8.68 -20.87
CA LEU A 115 -20.36 10.08 -21.13
C LEU A 115 -19.88 10.30 -22.57
N ALA A 116 -19.05 9.42 -23.11
CA ALA A 116 -18.55 9.54 -24.49
C ALA A 116 -19.68 9.59 -25.53
N LYS A 117 -20.79 8.86 -25.29
CA LYS A 117 -21.97 8.86 -26.18
C LYS A 117 -22.71 10.22 -26.19
N THR A 118 -22.54 11.05 -25.16
CA THR A 118 -23.21 12.35 -25.06
C THR A 118 -22.39 13.49 -25.66
N VAL A 119 -21.13 13.25 -26.00
CA VAL A 119 -20.18 14.26 -26.48
C VAL A 119 -19.92 14.03 -27.98
N GLU A 120 -19.98 15.10 -28.76
CA GLU A 120 -19.76 15.03 -30.21
C GLU A 120 -18.30 15.32 -30.61
N GLY A 121 -17.89 14.74 -31.72
CA GLY A 121 -16.65 15.04 -32.39
C GLY A 121 -15.41 14.40 -31.75
N LYS A 122 -14.24 15.05 -31.90
CA LYS A 122 -12.95 14.47 -31.48
C LYS A 122 -12.81 14.30 -29.96
N GLN A 123 -13.58 15.04 -29.18
CA GLN A 123 -13.57 14.90 -27.72
C GLN A 123 -14.11 13.53 -27.27
N ALA A 124 -15.10 13.00 -27.94
CA ALA A 124 -15.61 11.65 -27.67
C ALA A 124 -14.51 10.59 -27.78
N LEU A 125 -13.64 10.69 -28.81
CA LEU A 125 -12.53 9.74 -28.98
C LEU A 125 -11.51 9.78 -27.82
N ALA A 126 -11.27 10.96 -27.27
CA ALA A 126 -10.38 11.10 -26.09
C ALA A 126 -11.00 10.46 -24.85
N ILE A 127 -12.31 10.66 -24.64
CA ILE A 127 -13.05 10.05 -23.53
C ILE A 127 -13.07 8.52 -23.67
N GLU A 128 -13.32 7.99 -24.86
CA GLU A 128 -13.24 6.55 -25.12
C GLU A 128 -11.84 5.98 -24.90
N ALA A 129 -10.77 6.73 -25.24
CA ALA A 129 -9.40 6.32 -25.00
C ALA A 129 -9.14 6.18 -23.49
N PHE A 130 -9.67 7.09 -22.68
CA PHE A 130 -9.56 7.00 -21.22
C PHE A 130 -10.32 5.80 -20.66
N SER A 131 -11.52 5.54 -21.15
CA SER A 131 -12.26 4.31 -20.79
C SER A 131 -11.47 3.05 -21.12
N ARG A 132 -10.81 3.00 -22.27
CA ARG A 132 -9.94 1.87 -22.64
C ARG A 132 -8.74 1.75 -21.71
N ALA A 133 -8.13 2.87 -21.30
CA ALA A 133 -7.01 2.88 -20.35
C ALA A 133 -7.40 2.29 -18.98
N LEU A 134 -8.59 2.62 -18.47
CA LEU A 134 -9.10 2.02 -17.23
C LEU A 134 -9.23 0.50 -17.32
N ARG A 135 -9.64 -0.04 -18.45
CA ARG A 135 -9.75 -1.48 -18.67
C ARG A 135 -8.41 -2.19 -18.78
N GLN A 136 -7.32 -1.47 -19.07
CA GLN A 136 -5.99 -2.07 -19.12
C GLN A 136 -5.55 -2.61 -17.75
N LEU A 137 -5.97 -2.01 -16.65
CA LEU A 137 -5.59 -2.46 -15.30
C LEU A 137 -6.04 -3.92 -15.04
N PRO A 138 -7.34 -4.26 -15.11
CA PRO A 138 -7.75 -5.66 -14.94
C PRO A 138 -7.23 -6.60 -16.06
N THR A 139 -7.02 -6.09 -17.28
CA THR A 139 -6.44 -6.87 -18.38
C THR A 139 -5.01 -7.31 -18.02
N ILE A 140 -4.15 -6.39 -17.60
CA ILE A 140 -2.76 -6.70 -17.24
C ILE A 140 -2.70 -7.65 -16.04
N ILE A 141 -3.59 -7.50 -15.06
CA ILE A 141 -3.68 -8.41 -13.92
C ILE A 141 -3.99 -9.83 -14.38
N ALA A 142 -4.95 -9.99 -15.28
CA ALA A 142 -5.31 -11.28 -15.84
C ALA A 142 -4.20 -11.90 -16.71
N ASP A 143 -3.54 -11.10 -17.54
CA ASP A 143 -2.39 -11.52 -18.36
C ASP A 143 -1.23 -12.00 -17.48
N ASN A 144 -0.90 -11.27 -16.41
CA ASN A 144 0.16 -11.63 -15.47
C ASN A 144 -0.15 -12.94 -14.72
N ALA A 145 -1.43 -13.22 -14.50
CA ALA A 145 -1.86 -14.49 -13.91
C ALA A 145 -1.91 -15.66 -14.92
N GLY A 146 -1.67 -15.39 -16.21
CA GLY A 146 -1.64 -16.40 -17.27
C GLY A 146 -3.01 -16.81 -17.78
N TYR A 147 -4.04 -16.00 -17.58
CA TYR A 147 -5.39 -16.26 -18.08
C TYR A 147 -5.69 -15.53 -19.40
N ASP A 148 -6.74 -15.95 -20.09
CA ASP A 148 -7.27 -15.19 -21.23
C ASP A 148 -7.96 -13.91 -20.74
N SER A 149 -7.20 -12.82 -20.75
CA SER A 149 -7.66 -11.53 -20.27
C SER A 149 -8.84 -10.97 -21.06
N ALA A 150 -8.91 -11.25 -22.35
CA ALA A 150 -9.99 -10.78 -23.22
C ALA A 150 -11.35 -11.38 -22.81
N GLU A 151 -11.37 -12.69 -22.56
CA GLU A 151 -12.56 -13.40 -22.13
C GLU A 151 -12.98 -12.96 -20.71
N ILE A 152 -12.05 -12.97 -19.76
CA ILE A 152 -12.37 -12.70 -18.35
C ILE A 152 -12.82 -11.26 -18.13
N VAL A 153 -12.14 -10.27 -18.72
CA VAL A 153 -12.50 -8.85 -18.61
C VAL A 153 -13.85 -8.57 -19.28
N GLN A 154 -14.13 -9.25 -20.40
CA GLN A 154 -15.44 -9.13 -21.05
C GLN A 154 -16.55 -9.73 -20.17
N ASN A 155 -16.31 -10.87 -19.52
CA ASN A 155 -17.24 -11.48 -18.58
C ASN A 155 -17.49 -10.56 -17.37
N LEU A 156 -16.44 -9.96 -16.80
CA LEU A 156 -16.57 -9.01 -15.71
C LEU A 156 -17.39 -7.79 -16.12
N ARG A 157 -17.11 -7.22 -17.29
CA ARG A 157 -17.87 -6.10 -17.84
C ARG A 157 -19.35 -6.43 -18.00
N SER A 158 -19.65 -7.62 -18.51
CA SER A 158 -21.01 -8.12 -18.70
C SER A 158 -21.74 -8.27 -17.37
N SER A 159 -21.10 -8.86 -16.36
CA SER A 159 -21.64 -9.05 -15.02
C SER A 159 -21.99 -7.72 -14.37
N ILE A 160 -21.07 -6.76 -14.42
CA ILE A 160 -21.29 -5.40 -13.85
C ILE A 160 -22.39 -4.65 -14.61
N SER A 161 -22.45 -4.78 -15.94
CA SER A 161 -23.51 -4.15 -16.75
C SER A 161 -24.90 -4.73 -16.46
N ASN A 162 -24.97 -5.99 -16.04
CA ASN A 162 -26.20 -6.65 -15.63
C ASN A 162 -26.64 -6.27 -14.18
N GLY A 163 -25.88 -5.43 -13.50
CA GLY A 163 -26.22 -4.91 -12.16
C GLY A 163 -25.52 -5.63 -11.00
N ASP A 164 -24.60 -6.54 -11.26
CA ASP A 164 -23.81 -7.19 -10.22
C ASP A 164 -22.65 -6.28 -9.80
N ILE A 165 -22.88 -5.52 -8.75
CA ILE A 165 -21.95 -4.50 -8.25
C ILE A 165 -20.80 -5.06 -7.40
N GLU A 166 -20.87 -6.33 -7.00
CA GLU A 166 -19.89 -6.99 -6.15
C GLU A 166 -18.91 -7.87 -6.93
N SER A 167 -19.08 -8.01 -8.23
CA SER A 167 -18.26 -8.84 -9.12
C SER A 167 -16.85 -8.27 -9.33
N GLY A 168 -15.85 -9.13 -9.33
CA GLY A 168 -14.46 -8.81 -9.67
C GLY A 168 -13.71 -10.04 -10.15
N LEU A 169 -12.44 -9.85 -10.51
CA LEU A 169 -11.58 -10.93 -10.99
C LEU A 169 -11.03 -11.74 -9.82
N ASN A 170 -11.27 -13.03 -9.82
CA ASN A 170 -10.61 -13.97 -8.92
C ASN A 170 -9.39 -14.60 -9.62
N MET A 171 -8.19 -14.19 -9.20
CA MET A 171 -6.94 -14.66 -9.82
C MET A 171 -6.55 -16.08 -9.40
N PHE A 172 -7.21 -16.68 -8.43
CA PHE A 172 -6.98 -18.10 -8.08
C PHE A 172 -7.74 -19.05 -9.01
N THR A 173 -8.94 -18.65 -9.43
CA THR A 173 -9.82 -19.49 -10.25
C THR A 173 -9.84 -19.09 -11.72
N GLY A 174 -9.34 -17.89 -12.06
CA GLY A 174 -9.43 -17.32 -13.41
C GLY A 174 -10.87 -17.00 -13.84
N LYS A 175 -11.74 -16.66 -12.88
CA LYS A 175 -13.17 -16.38 -13.14
C LYS A 175 -13.61 -15.08 -12.47
N VAL A 176 -14.81 -14.65 -12.84
CA VAL A 176 -15.50 -13.56 -12.18
C VAL A 176 -16.25 -14.12 -10.98
N ASP A 177 -15.92 -13.61 -9.79
CA ASP A 177 -16.51 -14.04 -8.53
C ASP A 177 -16.96 -12.83 -7.70
N ASN A 178 -17.70 -13.09 -6.60
CA ASN A 178 -18.13 -12.06 -5.66
C ASN A 178 -16.96 -11.63 -4.76
N MET A 179 -16.54 -10.37 -4.87
CA MET A 179 -15.40 -9.82 -4.11
C MET A 179 -15.70 -9.63 -2.63
N LYS A 180 -16.97 -9.50 -2.27
CA LYS A 180 -17.38 -9.40 -0.86
C LYS A 180 -17.17 -10.72 -0.14
N ASP A 181 -17.56 -11.83 -0.74
CA ASP A 181 -17.40 -13.16 -0.18
C ASP A 181 -15.93 -13.57 -0.09
N LEU A 182 -15.12 -13.12 -1.05
CA LEU A 182 -13.67 -13.33 -1.05
C LEU A 182 -12.91 -12.38 -0.12
N GLY A 183 -13.58 -11.34 0.42
CA GLY A 183 -12.94 -10.33 1.25
C GLY A 183 -11.95 -9.43 0.50
N VAL A 184 -12.06 -9.32 -0.84
CA VAL A 184 -11.18 -8.50 -1.68
C VAL A 184 -11.72 -7.08 -1.76
N THR A 185 -11.14 -6.20 -0.95
CA THR A 185 -11.51 -4.77 -0.87
C THR A 185 -10.29 -3.88 -1.04
N GLU A 186 -10.52 -2.68 -1.53
CA GLU A 186 -9.51 -1.64 -1.71
C GLU A 186 -9.95 -0.34 -1.03
N CYS A 187 -8.99 0.50 -0.66
CA CYS A 187 -9.29 1.84 -0.16
C CYS A 187 -9.78 2.73 -1.31
N LEU A 188 -10.89 3.44 -1.13
CA LEU A 188 -11.43 4.36 -2.13
C LEU A 188 -10.40 5.42 -2.54
N ARG A 189 -9.60 5.90 -1.58
CA ARG A 189 -8.55 6.91 -1.83
C ARG A 189 -7.54 6.53 -2.93
N VAL A 190 -7.33 5.24 -3.15
CA VAL A 190 -6.41 4.77 -4.22
C VAL A 190 -6.95 5.09 -5.62
N LYS A 191 -8.27 5.31 -5.73
CA LYS A 191 -8.97 5.59 -7.00
C LYS A 191 -9.33 7.08 -7.17
N GLU A 192 -9.21 7.88 -6.13
CA GLU A 192 -9.37 9.35 -6.15
C GLU A 192 -8.11 10.05 -6.65
#